data_2cc621a06f4afe1c84b24365cf4c2140
#
_entry.id   2cc621a06f4afe1c84b24365cf4c2140
#
_cell.length_a   1.000
_cell.length_b   1.000
_cell.length_c   1.000
_cell.angle_alpha   90.00
_cell.angle_beta   90.00
_cell.angle_gamma   90.00
#
_symmetry.space_group_name_H-M   'P 1'
#
loop_
_entity.id
_entity.type
_entity.pdbx_description
1 polymer ?
#
loop_
_entity_poly.entity_id
_entity_poly.type
_entity_poly.pdbx_seq_one_letter_code
_entity_poly.pdbx_strand_id
1 'polypeptide(L)'
;MSNASALIRSLLIYGLCLPLAVFLGYLLANPQDFTTITVVTVVFSVLIFPLLLRWHHAWLIATWNCTAMLFFLPGKPAVWIGLAAASFTICILQYALNRKMKFLHAPSVARPLLFLTAVILLTARATGGLGFKMLGGDTYGGRRYFVIIAAVMGYFAIINRRIPAKRVGLYVTLFFLGAATMLIADLPGRVSPSLNFLFVFFPVDNLAAFTNQNSVVAQASVMDRPGGLAMVGLGCFCAMLAHFGMRGVLDTRKPWRLGAFCFFVLAGLYSGYRSLLVVLLMTFALLFYLERLHHTRLILPVILGSMAVGGLALLFAARLPLTVQRSLAVLPYIQLDPVARMSAQVTSDWRVQMWHDVMPLIPQYLLVGKGYSFSGAEQAQLVKDSLGSTELAGDYHNGPLTVILPFGIFGSIAFIWLLVAGIRVVYHNYQFGDPAYHNINIFLFAYFVVKVIFFCTVFGSFATDLPMFLGLLGLSISVNGGVAKPVFVPQPKIVFNRFKLHPSAHRPVGA
;
A
#
# COMPACT_ATOMS: atom_id res chain seq x y z
N MET A 1 10.75 38.31 34.49
CA MET A 1 9.34 37.85 34.28
C MET A 1 9.21 36.53 33.53
N SER A 2 10.23 35.99 32.89
CA SER A 2 10.16 34.77 32.07
C SER A 2 10.08 33.44 32.85
N ASN A 3 10.74 33.36 34.03
CA ASN A 3 10.81 32.09 34.79
C ASN A 3 9.53 31.74 35.54
N ALA A 4 8.78 32.73 36.03
CA ALA A 4 7.52 32.49 36.74
C ALA A 4 6.41 31.97 35.78
N SER A 5 6.35 32.50 34.56
CA SER A 5 5.38 32.04 33.55
C SER A 5 5.71 30.63 33.05
N ALA A 6 6.98 30.26 32.96
CA ALA A 6 7.42 28.92 32.61
C ALA A 6 7.08 27.91 33.72
N LEU A 7 7.29 28.29 34.97
CA LEU A 7 6.96 27.44 36.13
C LEU A 7 5.47 27.21 36.27
N ILE A 8 4.66 28.25 36.13
CA ILE A 8 3.18 28.16 36.15
C ILE A 8 2.67 27.26 35.03
N ARG A 9 3.26 27.41 33.82
CA ARG A 9 2.91 26.58 32.66
C ARG A 9 3.27 25.10 32.89
N SER A 10 4.44 24.81 33.47
CA SER A 10 4.84 23.45 33.83
C SER A 10 3.94 22.85 34.90
N LEU A 11 3.62 23.61 35.95
CA LEU A 11 2.73 23.15 37.01
C LEU A 11 1.31 22.87 36.49
N LEU A 12 0.78 23.69 35.58
CA LEU A 12 -0.51 23.44 34.93
C LEU A 12 -0.47 22.18 34.06
N ILE A 13 0.61 22.00 33.28
CA ILE A 13 0.77 20.82 32.43
C ILE A 13 0.85 19.55 33.29
N TYR A 14 1.71 19.50 34.30
CA TYR A 14 1.83 18.33 35.17
C TYR A 14 0.60 18.10 36.02
N GLY A 15 -0.03 19.16 36.56
CA GLY A 15 -1.25 19.08 37.35
C GLY A 15 -2.48 18.59 36.58
N LEU A 16 -2.48 18.75 35.24
CA LEU A 16 -3.55 18.24 34.38
C LEU A 16 -3.21 16.86 33.80
N CYS A 17 -2.00 16.69 33.30
CA CYS A 17 -1.61 15.47 32.58
C CYS A 17 -1.45 14.27 33.52
N LEU A 18 -0.97 14.47 34.73
CA LEU A 18 -0.71 13.38 35.66
C LEU A 18 -2.00 12.74 36.21
N PRO A 19 -3.00 13.51 36.69
CA PRO A 19 -4.31 12.95 37.06
C PRO A 19 -5.03 12.31 35.86
N LEU A 20 -4.91 12.90 34.66
CA LEU A 20 -5.51 12.36 33.46
C LEU A 20 -4.85 11.03 33.06
N ALA A 21 -3.53 10.90 33.19
CA ALA A 21 -2.82 9.66 32.90
C ALA A 21 -3.21 8.55 33.89
N VAL A 22 -3.32 8.87 35.19
CA VAL A 22 -3.78 7.93 36.21
C VAL A 22 -5.23 7.51 35.97
N PHE A 23 -6.11 8.45 35.64
CA PHE A 23 -7.50 8.18 35.33
C PHE A 23 -7.64 7.28 34.07
N LEU A 24 -6.89 7.57 33.00
CA LEU A 24 -6.85 6.74 31.80
C LEU A 24 -6.29 5.34 32.10
N GLY A 25 -5.25 5.24 32.93
CA GLY A 25 -4.70 3.96 33.38
C GLY A 25 -5.71 3.12 34.15
N TYR A 26 -6.48 3.75 35.04
CA TYR A 26 -7.56 3.09 35.77
C TYR A 26 -8.67 2.59 34.84
N LEU A 27 -9.10 3.41 33.89
CA LEU A 27 -10.08 3.01 32.88
C LEU A 27 -9.58 1.86 32.00
N LEU A 28 -8.31 1.87 31.61
CA LEU A 28 -7.70 0.82 30.79
C LEU A 28 -7.51 -0.51 31.53
N ALA A 29 -7.64 -0.53 32.85
CA ALA A 29 -7.65 -1.77 33.64
C ALA A 29 -8.85 -2.68 33.29
N ASN A 30 -9.98 -2.10 32.84
CA ASN A 30 -11.15 -2.83 32.32
C ASN A 30 -11.49 -2.39 30.88
N PRO A 31 -10.70 -2.79 29.87
CA PRO A 31 -10.79 -2.25 28.51
C PRO A 31 -12.03 -2.74 27.72
N GLN A 32 -12.82 -3.65 28.26
CA GLN A 32 -13.98 -4.23 27.56
C GLN A 32 -15.30 -3.51 27.86
N ASP A 33 -15.31 -2.63 28.85
CA ASP A 33 -16.51 -1.84 29.17
C ASP A 33 -16.73 -0.72 28.14
N PHE A 34 -17.94 -0.63 27.60
CA PHE A 34 -18.32 0.38 26.59
C PHE A 34 -18.08 1.81 27.09
N THR A 35 -18.36 2.07 28.35
CA THR A 35 -18.14 3.37 28.98
C THR A 35 -16.66 3.74 28.99
N THR A 36 -15.80 2.79 29.37
CA THR A 36 -14.34 2.94 29.36
C THR A 36 -13.83 3.25 27.96
N ILE A 37 -14.25 2.46 26.96
CA ILE A 37 -13.87 2.67 25.55
C ILE A 37 -14.29 4.07 25.10
N THR A 38 -15.52 4.50 25.41
CA THR A 38 -16.04 5.80 25.01
C THR A 38 -15.24 6.95 25.65
N VAL A 39 -15.00 6.92 26.95
CA VAL A 39 -14.24 7.97 27.64
C VAL A 39 -12.81 8.04 27.14
N VAL A 40 -12.12 6.91 27.02
CA VAL A 40 -10.74 6.85 26.47
C VAL A 40 -10.70 7.42 25.05
N THR A 41 -11.67 7.06 24.20
CA THR A 41 -11.76 7.57 22.82
C THR A 41 -11.93 9.08 22.79
N VAL A 42 -12.83 9.63 23.62
CA VAL A 42 -13.08 11.08 23.70
C VAL A 42 -11.85 11.82 24.18
N VAL A 43 -11.25 11.38 25.29
CA VAL A 43 -10.06 12.04 25.86
C VAL A 43 -8.90 12.00 24.87
N PHE A 44 -8.63 10.83 24.26
CA PHE A 44 -7.58 10.68 23.27
C PHE A 44 -7.82 11.56 22.03
N SER A 45 -9.08 11.64 21.57
CA SER A 45 -9.45 12.48 20.42
C SER A 45 -9.23 13.96 20.73
N VAL A 46 -9.60 14.43 21.92
CA VAL A 46 -9.38 15.83 22.35
C VAL A 46 -7.90 16.16 22.45
N LEU A 47 -7.09 15.27 23.02
CA LEU A 47 -5.64 15.48 23.17
C LEU A 47 -4.90 15.48 21.83
N ILE A 48 -5.30 14.60 20.90
CA ILE A 48 -4.66 14.47 19.58
C ILE A 48 -5.17 15.52 18.59
N PHE A 49 -6.35 16.09 18.80
CA PHE A 49 -7.01 17.00 17.86
C PHE A 49 -6.14 18.20 17.42
N PRO A 50 -5.43 18.93 18.30
CA PRO A 50 -4.54 20.02 17.89
C PRO A 50 -3.38 19.56 17.02
N LEU A 51 -2.84 18.36 17.30
CA LEU A 51 -1.78 17.74 16.50
C LEU A 51 -2.33 17.32 15.14
N LEU A 52 -3.51 16.72 15.11
CA LEU A 52 -4.19 16.33 13.87
C LEU A 52 -4.49 17.54 12.99
N LEU A 53 -5.01 18.64 13.53
CA LEU A 53 -5.26 19.85 12.74
C LEU A 53 -4.03 20.34 11.98
N ARG A 54 -2.85 20.20 12.57
CA ARG A 54 -1.59 20.69 12.01
C ARG A 54 -0.92 19.65 11.09
N TRP A 55 -0.98 18.37 11.46
CA TRP A 55 -0.10 17.31 10.89
C TRP A 55 -0.87 16.14 10.28
N HIS A 56 -2.21 16.21 10.19
CA HIS A 56 -3.05 15.12 9.71
C HIS A 56 -2.56 14.53 8.37
N HIS A 57 -2.14 15.38 7.44
CA HIS A 57 -1.64 14.96 6.12
C HIS A 57 -0.35 14.14 6.22
N ALA A 58 0.61 14.57 7.08
CA ALA A 58 1.86 13.86 7.29
C ALA A 58 1.63 12.49 7.97
N TRP A 59 0.78 12.48 8.99
CA TRP A 59 0.46 11.28 9.75
C TRP A 59 -0.30 10.27 8.88
N LEU A 60 -1.24 10.73 8.07
CA LEU A 60 -1.97 9.87 7.14
C LEU A 60 -1.01 9.17 6.17
N ILE A 61 -0.08 9.90 5.56
CA ILE A 61 0.89 9.32 4.63
C ILE A 61 1.82 8.33 5.35
N ALA A 62 2.34 8.70 6.54
CA ALA A 62 3.26 7.86 7.30
C ALA A 62 2.62 6.56 7.79
N THR A 63 1.31 6.58 8.10
CA THR A 63 0.59 5.41 8.62
C THR A 63 -0.16 4.62 7.56
N TRP A 64 -0.15 5.05 6.30
CA TRP A 64 -0.96 4.43 5.24
C TRP A 64 -0.76 2.92 5.10
N ASN A 65 0.46 2.45 5.23
CA ASN A 65 0.81 1.04 5.18
C ASN A 65 1.09 0.45 6.58
N CYS A 66 0.79 1.18 7.65
CA CYS A 66 1.02 0.73 9.01
C CYS A 66 -0.03 -0.30 9.44
N THR A 67 0.41 -1.35 10.13
CA THR A 67 -0.47 -2.41 10.65
C THR A 67 -0.99 -2.12 12.06
N ALA A 68 -0.53 -1.05 12.72
CA ALA A 68 -1.01 -0.66 14.04
C ALA A 68 -2.53 -0.44 14.06
N MET A 69 -3.17 -0.83 15.15
CA MET A 69 -4.62 -0.74 15.34
C MET A 69 -5.01 0.30 16.39
N LEU A 70 -6.19 0.86 16.22
CA LEU A 70 -6.88 1.65 17.24
C LEU A 70 -7.60 0.68 18.19
N PHE A 71 -6.88 0.18 19.20
CA PHE A 71 -7.34 -0.88 20.10
C PHE A 71 -8.57 -0.50 20.92
N PHE A 72 -8.80 0.80 21.14
CA PHE A 72 -9.90 1.38 21.90
C PHE A 72 -11.18 1.57 21.07
N LEU A 73 -11.14 1.37 19.74
CA LEU A 73 -12.33 1.43 18.90
C LEU A 73 -12.91 0.04 18.64
N PRO A 74 -14.25 -0.07 18.58
CA PRO A 74 -14.91 -1.32 18.20
C PRO A 74 -14.38 -1.82 16.85
N GLY A 75 -14.13 -3.13 16.76
CA GLY A 75 -13.56 -3.75 15.55
C GLY A 75 -12.08 -3.50 15.33
N LYS A 76 -11.40 -2.80 16.24
CA LYS A 76 -9.96 -2.51 16.23
C LYS A 76 -9.45 -2.14 14.81
N PRO A 77 -9.98 -1.05 14.19
CA PRO A 77 -9.57 -0.66 12.85
C PRO A 77 -8.10 -0.26 12.83
N ALA A 78 -7.43 -0.44 11.70
CA ALA A 78 -6.07 0.03 11.52
C ALA A 78 -6.01 1.58 11.68
N VAL A 79 -4.89 2.07 12.24
CA VAL A 79 -4.68 3.51 12.51
C VAL A 79 -4.88 4.36 11.25
N TRP A 80 -4.44 3.89 10.09
CA TRP A 80 -4.61 4.63 8.84
C TRP A 80 -6.09 4.84 8.47
N ILE A 81 -7.00 3.92 8.83
CA ILE A 81 -8.45 4.04 8.58
C ILE A 81 -9.03 5.21 9.37
N GLY A 82 -8.72 5.28 10.67
CA GLY A 82 -9.14 6.38 11.51
C GLY A 82 -8.55 7.72 11.06
N LEU A 83 -7.27 7.74 10.68
CA LEU A 83 -6.60 8.92 10.15
C LEU A 83 -7.14 9.34 8.78
N ALA A 84 -7.55 8.41 7.92
CA ALA A 84 -8.17 8.73 6.63
C ALA A 84 -9.50 9.47 6.85
N ALA A 85 -10.36 8.96 7.74
CA ALA A 85 -11.62 9.59 8.09
C ALA A 85 -11.41 10.97 8.74
N ALA A 86 -10.54 11.06 9.76
CA ALA A 86 -10.23 12.31 10.44
C ALA A 86 -9.62 13.34 9.49
N SER A 87 -8.63 12.95 8.68
CA SER A 87 -7.99 13.85 7.72
C SER A 87 -8.96 14.34 6.65
N PHE A 88 -9.83 13.49 6.14
CA PHE A 88 -10.85 13.86 5.17
C PHE A 88 -11.83 14.88 5.75
N THR A 89 -12.32 14.64 6.98
CA THR A 89 -13.20 15.56 7.70
C THR A 89 -12.51 16.91 7.93
N ILE A 90 -11.24 16.91 8.37
CA ILE A 90 -10.46 18.15 8.54
C ILE A 90 -10.31 18.88 7.20
N CYS A 91 -10.07 18.18 6.09
CA CYS A 91 -10.00 18.79 4.76
C CYS A 91 -11.31 19.48 4.37
N ILE A 92 -12.47 18.83 4.61
CA ILE A 92 -13.78 19.42 4.35
C ILE A 92 -14.00 20.67 5.21
N LEU A 93 -13.70 20.61 6.51
CA LEU A 93 -13.84 21.74 7.41
C LEU A 93 -12.94 22.91 7.00
N GLN A 94 -11.67 22.64 6.67
CA GLN A 94 -10.74 23.66 6.19
C GLN A 94 -11.23 24.33 4.92
N TYR A 95 -11.82 23.57 4.00
CA TYR A 95 -12.40 24.11 2.76
C TYR A 95 -13.66 24.96 3.05
N ALA A 96 -14.53 24.48 3.93
CA ALA A 96 -15.74 25.23 4.33
C ALA A 96 -15.41 26.55 5.00
N LEU A 97 -14.38 26.57 5.86
CA LEU A 97 -13.92 27.76 6.57
C LEU A 97 -13.08 28.70 5.70
N ASN A 98 -12.33 28.17 4.73
CA ASN A 98 -11.44 28.97 3.90
C ASN A 98 -11.58 28.60 2.41
N ARG A 99 -12.52 29.26 1.73
CA ARG A 99 -12.80 29.07 0.29
C ARG A 99 -11.64 29.41 -0.66
N LYS A 100 -10.56 30.06 -0.16
CA LYS A 100 -9.36 30.35 -0.94
C LYS A 100 -8.43 29.12 -1.08
N MET A 101 -8.63 28.08 -0.30
CA MET A 101 -7.87 26.84 -0.43
C MET A 101 -8.24 26.11 -1.73
N LYS A 102 -7.22 25.88 -2.55
CA LYS A 102 -7.38 25.09 -3.78
C LYS A 102 -7.01 23.65 -3.49
N PHE A 103 -7.96 22.75 -3.68
CA PHE A 103 -7.67 21.31 -3.73
C PHE A 103 -6.86 20.96 -4.97
N LEU A 104 -5.87 20.10 -4.82
CA LEU A 104 -5.26 19.48 -5.98
C LEU A 104 -6.33 18.60 -6.66
N HIS A 105 -6.54 18.83 -7.94
CA HIS A 105 -7.63 18.20 -8.67
C HIS A 105 -7.06 17.25 -9.72
N ALA A 106 -7.45 15.96 -9.62
CA ALA A 106 -7.12 14.93 -10.60
C ALA A 106 -8.41 14.26 -11.11
N PRO A 107 -9.19 14.97 -11.97
CA PRO A 107 -10.52 14.49 -12.41
C PRO A 107 -10.43 13.17 -13.16
N SER A 108 -9.32 12.88 -13.81
CA SER A 108 -9.09 11.61 -14.51
C SER A 108 -9.15 10.41 -13.57
N VAL A 109 -8.72 10.54 -12.32
CA VAL A 109 -8.79 9.49 -11.30
C VAL A 109 -10.06 9.62 -10.45
N ALA A 110 -10.48 10.85 -10.13
CA ALA A 110 -11.64 11.07 -9.26
C ALA A 110 -12.95 10.53 -9.88
N ARG A 111 -13.15 10.70 -11.19
CA ARG A 111 -14.36 10.20 -11.87
C ARG A 111 -14.54 8.69 -11.80
N PRO A 112 -13.57 7.86 -12.24
CA PRO A 112 -13.68 6.41 -12.11
C PRO A 112 -13.74 5.94 -10.67
N LEU A 113 -13.04 6.62 -9.75
CA LEU A 113 -13.07 6.28 -8.32
C LEU A 113 -14.46 6.52 -7.71
N LEU A 114 -15.09 7.66 -8.00
CA LEU A 114 -16.45 7.95 -7.53
C LEU A 114 -17.47 7.00 -8.15
N PHE A 115 -17.34 6.68 -9.45
CA PHE A 115 -18.19 5.69 -10.09
C PHE A 115 -18.03 4.30 -9.45
N LEU A 116 -16.80 3.85 -9.24
CA LEU A 116 -16.51 2.60 -8.51
C LEU A 116 -17.15 2.62 -7.11
N THR A 117 -16.98 3.70 -6.37
CA THR A 117 -17.55 3.87 -5.03
C THR A 117 -19.09 3.78 -5.07
N ALA A 118 -19.73 4.41 -6.06
CA ALA A 118 -21.19 4.33 -6.24
C ALA A 118 -21.63 2.89 -6.50
N VAL A 119 -20.96 2.17 -7.40
CA VAL A 119 -21.25 0.75 -7.67
C VAL A 119 -21.12 -0.09 -6.40
N ILE A 120 -20.03 0.08 -5.64
CA ILE A 120 -19.79 -0.66 -4.39
C ILE A 120 -20.91 -0.39 -3.36
N LEU A 121 -21.32 0.87 -3.18
CA LEU A 121 -22.39 1.24 -2.25
C LEU A 121 -23.75 0.70 -2.69
N LEU A 122 -24.06 0.76 -3.99
CA LEU A 122 -25.30 0.20 -4.56
C LEU A 122 -25.34 -1.31 -4.37
N THR A 123 -24.25 -2.02 -4.68
CA THR A 123 -24.16 -3.46 -4.43
C THR A 123 -24.32 -3.78 -2.96
N ALA A 124 -23.60 -3.07 -2.08
CA ALA A 124 -23.72 -3.28 -0.64
C ALA A 124 -25.14 -3.06 -0.13
N ARG A 125 -25.87 -2.08 -0.69
CA ARG A 125 -27.29 -1.83 -0.37
C ARG A 125 -28.21 -2.94 -0.88
N ALA A 126 -27.94 -3.42 -2.10
CA ALA A 126 -28.76 -4.46 -2.74
C ALA A 126 -28.57 -5.83 -2.10
N THR A 127 -27.34 -6.18 -1.66
CA THR A 127 -27.00 -7.46 -1.08
C THR A 127 -27.08 -7.51 0.46
N GLY A 128 -27.44 -6.39 1.12
CA GLY A 128 -27.57 -6.31 2.58
C GLY A 128 -26.24 -6.34 3.36
N GLY A 129 -25.10 -6.18 2.70
CA GLY A 129 -23.77 -6.33 3.30
C GLY A 129 -23.25 -5.14 4.13
N LEU A 130 -24.02 -4.08 4.35
CA LEU A 130 -23.66 -2.93 5.21
C LEU A 130 -23.87 -3.20 6.71
N GLY A 131 -23.88 -4.45 7.12
CA GLY A 131 -24.11 -4.81 8.52
C GLY A 131 -22.88 -4.63 9.41
N PHE A 132 -23.16 -4.15 10.64
CA PHE A 132 -22.18 -3.92 11.70
C PHE A 132 -22.29 -4.99 12.79
N LYS A 133 -22.19 -6.27 12.48
CA LYS A 133 -22.33 -7.29 13.53
C LYS A 133 -21.27 -7.18 14.63
N MET A 134 -20.06 -6.70 14.31
CA MET A 134 -19.06 -6.36 15.32
C MET A 134 -19.46 -5.15 16.20
N LEU A 135 -20.51 -4.41 15.82
CA LEU A 135 -21.10 -3.29 16.56
C LEU A 135 -22.54 -3.60 17.01
N GLY A 136 -22.95 -4.88 17.03
CA GLY A 136 -24.29 -5.31 17.45
C GLY A 136 -25.34 -5.42 16.34
N GLY A 137 -24.96 -5.33 15.06
CA GLY A 137 -25.87 -5.57 13.92
C GLY A 137 -25.91 -7.03 13.50
N ASP A 138 -26.93 -7.44 12.73
CA ASP A 138 -27.20 -8.84 12.40
C ASP A 138 -26.42 -9.42 11.21
N THR A 139 -25.70 -8.58 10.44
CA THR A 139 -25.02 -8.99 9.19
C THR A 139 -23.49 -8.88 9.27
N TYR A 140 -22.81 -9.91 8.72
CA TYR A 140 -21.34 -9.95 8.57
C TYR A 140 -20.89 -9.33 7.23
N GLY A 141 -19.59 -8.99 7.08
CA GLY A 141 -18.99 -8.52 5.83
C GLY A 141 -18.71 -7.03 5.77
N GLY A 142 -19.29 -6.21 6.65
CA GLY A 142 -19.16 -4.74 6.67
C GLY A 142 -17.73 -4.21 6.76
N ARG A 143 -16.81 -4.94 7.44
CA ARG A 143 -15.41 -4.50 7.64
C ARG A 143 -14.70 -4.15 6.32
N ARG A 144 -14.93 -4.89 5.24
CA ARG A 144 -14.29 -4.64 3.95
C ARG A 144 -14.81 -3.36 3.28
N TYR A 145 -16.09 -3.09 3.38
CA TYR A 145 -16.66 -1.85 2.89
C TYR A 145 -16.06 -0.63 3.60
N PHE A 146 -15.82 -0.73 4.93
CA PHE A 146 -15.14 0.34 5.67
C PHE A 146 -13.72 0.58 5.19
N VAL A 147 -12.94 -0.48 4.95
CA VAL A 147 -11.58 -0.37 4.41
C VAL A 147 -11.60 0.33 3.05
N ILE A 148 -12.51 -0.05 2.17
CA ILE A 148 -12.66 0.54 0.85
C ILE A 148 -13.05 2.02 0.94
N ILE A 149 -14.07 2.35 1.73
CA ILE A 149 -14.53 3.74 1.91
C ILE A 149 -13.41 4.59 2.54
N ALA A 150 -12.73 4.06 3.56
CA ALA A 150 -11.59 4.75 4.18
C ALA A 150 -10.45 4.99 3.18
N ALA A 151 -10.18 4.05 2.27
CA ALA A 151 -9.18 4.23 1.23
C ALA A 151 -9.57 5.35 0.25
N VAL A 152 -10.85 5.45 -0.12
CA VAL A 152 -11.37 6.54 -0.96
C VAL A 152 -11.25 7.89 -0.23
N MET A 153 -11.70 7.96 1.02
CA MET A 153 -11.58 9.19 1.85
C MET A 153 -10.11 9.60 2.01
N GLY A 154 -9.25 8.64 2.31
CA GLY A 154 -7.82 8.85 2.48
C GLY A 154 -7.13 9.32 1.20
N TYR A 155 -7.50 8.78 0.03
CA TYR A 155 -7.02 9.28 -1.26
C TYR A 155 -7.32 10.77 -1.42
N PHE A 156 -8.58 11.20 -1.20
CA PHE A 156 -8.94 12.61 -1.29
C PHE A 156 -8.23 13.47 -0.23
N ALA A 157 -7.99 12.94 0.96
CA ALA A 157 -7.25 13.64 2.00
C ALA A 157 -5.75 13.79 1.64
N ILE A 158 -5.12 12.76 1.03
CA ILE A 158 -3.71 12.83 0.60
C ILE A 158 -3.53 13.84 -0.53
N ILE A 159 -4.41 13.85 -1.54
CA ILE A 159 -4.29 14.78 -2.66
C ILE A 159 -4.68 16.22 -2.31
N ASN A 160 -5.22 16.48 -1.11
CA ASN A 160 -5.65 17.82 -0.72
C ASN A 160 -4.50 18.86 -0.75
N ARG A 161 -3.27 18.43 -0.46
CA ARG A 161 -2.10 19.32 -0.37
C ARG A 161 -0.89 18.76 -1.09
N ARG A 162 -0.10 19.67 -1.67
CA ARG A 162 1.25 19.34 -2.13
C ARG A 162 2.16 19.07 -0.94
N ILE A 163 2.96 18.01 -1.01
CA ILE A 163 4.01 17.74 -0.03
C ILE A 163 5.10 18.82 -0.15
N PRO A 164 5.55 19.40 0.98
CA PRO A 164 6.62 20.39 0.95
C PRO A 164 7.90 19.84 0.32
N ALA A 165 8.52 20.56 -0.62
CA ALA A 165 9.67 20.12 -1.40
C ALA A 165 10.80 19.52 -0.55
N LYS A 166 11.14 20.18 0.57
CA LYS A 166 12.21 19.75 1.50
C LYS A 166 11.89 18.43 2.22
N ARG A 167 10.64 17.96 2.20
CA ARG A 167 10.17 16.78 2.95
C ARG A 167 9.67 15.64 2.06
N VAL A 168 9.71 15.80 0.74
CA VAL A 168 9.21 14.79 -0.19
C VAL A 168 9.88 13.44 0.05
N GLY A 169 11.21 13.38 0.13
CA GLY A 169 11.93 12.15 0.41
C GLY A 169 11.50 11.49 1.72
N LEU A 170 11.33 12.28 2.80
CA LEU A 170 10.88 11.76 4.09
C LEU A 170 9.47 11.15 4.00
N TYR A 171 8.52 11.83 3.37
CA TYR A 171 7.14 11.34 3.26
C TYR A 171 7.06 10.05 2.43
N VAL A 172 7.80 9.99 1.31
CA VAL A 172 7.87 8.77 0.48
C VAL A 172 8.50 7.62 1.27
N THR A 173 9.59 7.88 1.99
CA THR A 173 10.22 6.87 2.84
C THR A 173 9.28 6.37 3.93
N LEU A 174 8.60 7.25 4.67
CA LEU A 174 7.65 6.88 5.72
C LEU A 174 6.45 6.10 5.16
N PHE A 175 5.95 6.47 3.98
CA PHE A 175 4.88 5.75 3.31
C PHE A 175 5.23 4.26 3.12
N PHE A 176 6.42 3.96 2.60
CA PHE A 176 6.83 2.58 2.37
C PHE A 176 7.27 1.87 3.66
N LEU A 177 7.97 2.55 4.55
CA LEU A 177 8.42 1.97 5.83
C LEU A 177 7.27 1.74 6.81
N GLY A 178 6.11 2.36 6.63
CA GLY A 178 4.91 2.07 7.42
C GLY A 178 4.59 0.57 7.49
N ALA A 179 4.81 -0.17 6.39
CA ALA A 179 4.60 -1.61 6.33
C ALA A 179 5.54 -2.41 7.26
N ALA A 180 6.72 -1.87 7.59
CA ALA A 180 7.68 -2.52 8.48
C ALA A 180 7.15 -2.69 9.93
N THR A 181 6.09 -1.95 10.30
CA THR A 181 5.43 -2.13 11.61
C THR A 181 4.86 -3.54 11.80
N MET A 182 4.65 -4.30 10.73
CA MET A 182 4.24 -5.70 10.81
C MET A 182 5.28 -6.59 11.52
N LEU A 183 6.58 -6.21 11.47
CA LEU A 183 7.61 -6.93 12.21
C LEU A 183 7.36 -6.91 13.73
N ILE A 184 6.74 -5.85 14.24
CA ILE A 184 6.42 -5.72 15.68
C ILE A 184 5.43 -6.83 16.10
N ALA A 185 4.50 -7.20 15.21
CA ALA A 185 3.56 -8.30 15.46
C ALA A 185 4.23 -9.69 15.49
N ASP A 186 5.41 -9.84 14.87
CA ASP A 186 6.15 -11.11 14.89
C ASP A 186 7.00 -11.29 16.16
N LEU A 187 7.29 -10.21 16.93
CA LEU A 187 8.18 -10.25 18.08
C LEU A 187 7.71 -11.18 19.22
N PRO A 188 6.42 -11.18 19.63
CA PRO A 188 5.97 -12.03 20.72
C PRO A 188 6.24 -13.52 20.49
N GLY A 189 5.96 -14.00 19.29
CA GLY A 189 6.15 -15.40 18.94
C GLY A 189 7.61 -15.82 18.73
N ARG A 190 8.53 -14.85 18.55
CA ARG A 190 9.93 -15.14 18.16
C ARG A 190 10.96 -14.78 19.23
N VAL A 191 10.69 -13.71 19.98
CA VAL A 191 11.65 -13.19 20.97
C VAL A 191 11.24 -13.62 22.37
N SER A 192 10.03 -13.29 22.80
CA SER A 192 9.54 -13.65 24.14
C SER A 192 8.02 -13.53 24.24
N PRO A 193 7.33 -14.51 24.87
CA PRO A 193 5.92 -14.42 25.19
C PRO A 193 5.54 -13.21 26.09
N SER A 194 6.51 -12.63 26.82
CA SER A 194 6.27 -11.42 27.62
C SER A 194 5.85 -10.22 26.76
N LEU A 195 6.13 -10.27 25.45
CA LEU A 195 5.74 -9.24 24.48
C LEU A 195 4.31 -9.41 23.94
N ASN A 196 3.52 -10.36 24.43
CA ASN A 196 2.14 -10.62 23.98
C ASN A 196 1.22 -9.38 24.10
N PHE A 197 1.56 -8.42 24.98
CA PHE A 197 0.83 -7.15 25.04
C PHE A 197 0.85 -6.37 23.71
N LEU A 198 1.87 -6.59 22.85
CA LEU A 198 1.96 -5.97 21.54
C LEU A 198 0.81 -6.37 20.62
N PHE A 199 0.17 -7.52 20.82
CA PHE A 199 -0.98 -7.96 20.05
C PHE A 199 -2.23 -7.07 20.27
N VAL A 200 -2.24 -6.25 21.30
CA VAL A 200 -3.28 -5.24 21.49
C VAL A 200 -3.19 -4.16 20.41
N PHE A 201 -1.96 -3.82 20.01
CA PHE A 201 -1.68 -2.71 19.07
C PHE A 201 -1.37 -3.19 17.65
N PHE A 202 -0.83 -4.39 17.50
CA PHE A 202 -0.40 -4.96 16.22
C PHE A 202 -0.99 -6.37 16.06
N PRO A 203 -2.00 -6.56 15.20
CA PRO A 203 -2.64 -7.85 15.02
C PRO A 203 -1.70 -8.83 14.35
N VAL A 204 -1.76 -10.07 14.75
CA VAL A 204 -1.15 -11.19 14.03
C VAL A 204 -2.14 -11.67 12.99
N ASP A 205 -1.77 -11.63 11.71
CA ASP A 205 -2.57 -12.24 10.64
C ASP A 205 -2.67 -13.77 10.77
N ASN A 206 -1.78 -14.35 11.58
CA ASN A 206 -1.68 -15.80 11.78
C ASN A 206 -2.56 -16.37 12.89
N LEU A 207 -3.60 -15.66 13.33
CA LEU A 207 -4.56 -16.25 14.29
C LEU A 207 -5.16 -17.55 13.76
N ALA A 208 -5.25 -17.70 12.43
CA ALA A 208 -5.62 -18.96 11.78
C ALA A 208 -4.62 -20.10 12.03
N ALA A 209 -3.34 -19.80 12.22
CA ALA A 209 -2.32 -20.81 12.50
C ALA A 209 -2.44 -21.41 13.91
N PHE A 210 -2.96 -20.63 14.88
CA PHE A 210 -3.16 -21.10 16.25
C PHE A 210 -4.44 -21.90 16.44
N THR A 211 -5.48 -21.68 15.60
CA THR A 211 -6.77 -22.34 15.77
C THR A 211 -6.90 -23.68 15.03
N ASN A 212 -6.03 -23.99 14.06
CA ASN A 212 -6.16 -25.16 13.18
C ASN A 212 -4.97 -26.13 13.25
N GLN A 213 -4.53 -26.50 14.45
CA GLN A 213 -3.46 -27.52 14.63
C GLN A 213 -3.81 -28.91 14.06
N ASN A 214 -5.06 -29.18 13.71
CA ASN A 214 -5.55 -30.48 13.25
C ASN A 214 -5.85 -30.59 11.76
N SER A 215 -5.61 -29.55 10.93
CA SER A 215 -5.87 -29.64 9.50
C SER A 215 -4.63 -30.07 8.71
N VAL A 216 -4.83 -30.81 7.61
CA VAL A 216 -3.76 -31.23 6.68
C VAL A 216 -2.99 -30.03 6.14
N VAL A 217 -3.65 -28.87 6.01
CA VAL A 217 -3.02 -27.60 5.59
C VAL A 217 -2.17 -27.02 6.73
N ALA A 218 -2.54 -27.22 8.00
CA ALA A 218 -1.71 -26.85 9.14
C ALA A 218 -0.45 -27.71 9.21
N GLN A 219 -0.51 -29.00 8.91
CA GLN A 219 0.66 -29.87 8.83
C GLN A 219 1.59 -29.52 7.65
N ALA A 220 1.03 -29.12 6.50
CA ALA A 220 1.81 -28.57 5.38
C ALA A 220 2.29 -27.12 5.64
N SER A 221 1.68 -26.41 6.59
CA SER A 221 2.05 -25.05 7.02
C SER A 221 3.02 -25.03 8.22
N VAL A 222 3.66 -26.16 8.56
CA VAL A 222 4.67 -26.29 9.63
C VAL A 222 5.85 -25.32 9.47
N MET A 223 5.95 -24.67 8.33
CA MET A 223 6.95 -23.62 8.12
C MET A 223 6.49 -22.30 8.72
N ASP A 224 7.15 -21.90 9.80
CA ASP A 224 7.01 -20.56 10.35
C ASP A 224 7.46 -19.51 9.33
N ARG A 225 6.52 -18.63 8.94
CA ARG A 225 6.77 -17.59 7.94
C ARG A 225 6.70 -16.21 8.58
N PRO A 226 7.87 -15.53 8.76
CA PRO A 226 7.89 -14.19 9.32
C PRO A 226 7.33 -13.16 8.34
N GLY A 227 6.02 -12.89 8.41
CA GLY A 227 5.35 -11.91 7.57
C GLY A 227 5.93 -10.51 7.73
N GLY A 228 6.33 -10.15 8.93
CA GLY A 228 6.99 -8.88 9.23
C GLY A 228 8.30 -8.68 8.47
N LEU A 229 9.13 -9.72 8.31
CA LEU A 229 10.36 -9.63 7.51
C LEU A 229 10.06 -9.40 6.03
N ALA A 230 8.98 -9.99 5.50
CA ALA A 230 8.55 -9.70 4.13
C ALA A 230 8.25 -8.21 3.95
N MET A 231 7.52 -7.62 4.89
CA MET A 231 7.12 -6.22 4.83
C MET A 231 8.28 -5.25 5.08
N VAL A 232 9.22 -5.59 5.97
CA VAL A 232 10.47 -4.83 6.14
C VAL A 232 11.29 -4.88 4.85
N GLY A 233 11.50 -6.08 4.29
CA GLY A 233 12.24 -6.24 3.04
C GLY A 233 11.62 -5.42 1.91
N LEU A 234 10.32 -5.54 1.69
CA LEU A 234 9.59 -4.79 0.66
C LEU A 234 9.62 -3.28 0.91
N GLY A 235 9.35 -2.84 2.14
CA GLY A 235 9.31 -1.42 2.50
C GLY A 235 10.66 -0.74 2.31
N CYS A 236 11.75 -1.36 2.78
CA CYS A 236 13.11 -0.85 2.61
C CYS A 236 13.56 -0.89 1.15
N PHE A 237 13.25 -1.97 0.41
CA PHE A 237 13.49 -2.06 -1.03
C PHE A 237 12.84 -0.89 -1.77
N CYS A 238 11.54 -0.65 -1.53
CA CYS A 238 10.80 0.44 -2.15
C CYS A 238 11.37 1.81 -1.77
N ALA A 239 11.65 2.05 -0.48
CA ALA A 239 12.20 3.31 0.01
C ALA A 239 13.58 3.60 -0.60
N MET A 240 14.46 2.60 -0.69
CA MET A 240 15.79 2.75 -1.28
C MET A 240 15.71 3.07 -2.78
N LEU A 241 14.87 2.36 -3.53
CA LEU A 241 14.72 2.60 -4.97
C LEU A 241 14.03 3.94 -5.26
N ALA A 242 13.04 4.34 -4.48
CA ALA A 242 12.41 5.65 -4.62
C ALA A 242 13.38 6.80 -4.34
N HIS A 243 14.29 6.62 -3.38
CA HIS A 243 15.22 7.68 -2.97
C HIS A 243 16.47 7.74 -3.84
N PHE A 244 17.11 6.61 -4.09
CA PHE A 244 18.40 6.55 -4.78
C PHE A 244 18.28 6.23 -6.27
N GLY A 245 17.15 5.68 -6.73
CA GLY A 245 17.02 5.04 -8.03
C GLY A 245 17.89 3.79 -8.15
N MET A 246 17.79 3.09 -9.25
CA MET A 246 18.62 1.91 -9.51
C MET A 246 20.10 2.27 -9.68
N ARG A 247 20.39 3.37 -10.38
CA ARG A 247 21.76 3.88 -10.56
C ARG A 247 22.43 4.22 -9.24
N GLY A 248 21.69 4.82 -8.31
CA GLY A 248 22.22 5.20 -7.01
C GLY A 248 22.42 4.03 -6.05
N VAL A 249 21.67 2.93 -6.21
CA VAL A 249 21.87 1.66 -5.47
C VAL A 249 23.10 0.92 -6.01
N LEU A 250 23.29 0.91 -7.33
CA LEU A 250 24.42 0.25 -8.01
C LEU A 250 25.70 1.11 -8.08
N ASP A 251 25.72 2.28 -7.42
CA ASP A 251 26.89 3.18 -7.41
C ASP A 251 28.04 2.58 -6.61
N THR A 252 29.09 2.17 -7.29
CA THR A 252 30.30 1.59 -6.71
C THR A 252 31.05 2.54 -5.76
N ARG A 253 30.80 3.84 -5.82
CA ARG A 253 31.37 4.83 -4.88
C ARG A 253 30.71 4.78 -3.51
N LYS A 254 29.52 4.17 -3.41
CA LYS A 254 28.75 4.04 -2.18
C LYS A 254 28.29 2.58 -1.97
N PRO A 255 29.23 1.62 -1.83
CA PRO A 255 28.93 0.18 -1.83
C PRO A 255 27.99 -0.25 -0.70
N TRP A 256 27.94 0.52 0.38
CA TRP A 256 27.01 0.25 1.50
C TRP A 256 25.53 0.24 1.05
N ARG A 257 25.17 1.01 -0.01
CA ARG A 257 23.79 1.02 -0.53
C ARG A 257 23.43 -0.31 -1.16
N LEU A 258 24.34 -0.87 -1.96
CA LEU A 258 24.16 -2.19 -2.55
C LEU A 258 24.11 -3.25 -1.42
N GLY A 259 25.01 -3.18 -0.44
CA GLY A 259 25.01 -4.08 0.72
C GLY A 259 23.69 -4.04 1.50
N ALA A 260 23.19 -2.84 1.82
CA ALA A 260 21.91 -2.68 2.49
C ALA A 260 20.73 -3.16 1.62
N PHE A 261 20.75 -2.89 0.32
CA PHE A 261 19.75 -3.38 -0.62
C PHE A 261 19.69 -4.90 -0.66
N CYS A 262 20.85 -5.56 -0.82
CA CYS A 262 20.93 -7.02 -0.78
C CYS A 262 20.46 -7.59 0.56
N PHE A 263 20.85 -6.97 1.68
CA PHE A 263 20.42 -7.39 3.02
C PHE A 263 18.90 -7.38 3.15
N PHE A 264 18.21 -6.30 2.74
CA PHE A 264 16.76 -6.21 2.83
C PHE A 264 16.04 -7.15 1.86
N VAL A 265 16.60 -7.38 0.66
CA VAL A 265 16.08 -8.39 -0.27
C VAL A 265 16.19 -9.79 0.35
N LEU A 266 17.33 -10.15 0.93
CA LEU A 266 17.54 -11.44 1.58
C LEU A 266 16.65 -11.61 2.82
N ALA A 267 16.51 -10.56 3.64
CA ALA A 267 15.58 -10.56 4.78
C ALA A 267 14.13 -10.81 4.32
N GLY A 268 13.72 -10.16 3.23
CA GLY A 268 12.42 -10.40 2.62
C GLY A 268 12.25 -11.83 2.11
N LEU A 269 13.25 -12.38 1.43
CA LEU A 269 13.23 -13.76 0.93
C LEU A 269 13.18 -14.81 2.05
N TYR A 270 13.79 -14.50 3.20
CA TYR A 270 13.74 -15.36 4.38
C TYR A 270 12.30 -15.56 4.91
N SER A 271 11.37 -14.69 4.54
CA SER A 271 9.96 -14.80 4.92
C SER A 271 9.19 -15.95 4.27
N GLY A 272 9.72 -16.59 3.23
CA GLY A 272 9.07 -17.71 2.55
C GLY A 272 7.92 -17.33 1.59
N TYR A 273 7.74 -16.04 1.27
CA TYR A 273 6.70 -15.59 0.34
C TYR A 273 7.21 -15.53 -1.11
N ARG A 274 6.78 -16.49 -1.94
CA ARG A 274 7.08 -16.54 -3.39
C ARG A 274 6.64 -15.27 -4.13
N SER A 275 5.47 -14.76 -3.77
CA SER A 275 4.89 -13.55 -4.36
C SER A 275 5.78 -12.31 -4.14
N LEU A 276 6.50 -12.23 -3.03
CA LEU A 276 7.46 -11.16 -2.77
C LEU A 276 8.60 -11.18 -3.80
N LEU A 277 9.21 -12.35 -4.03
CA LEU A 277 10.28 -12.49 -5.02
C LEU A 277 9.84 -12.00 -6.40
N VAL A 278 8.61 -12.36 -6.81
CA VAL A 278 8.05 -11.93 -8.11
C VAL A 278 7.92 -10.40 -8.17
N VAL A 279 7.37 -9.75 -7.14
CA VAL A 279 7.23 -8.29 -7.08
C VAL A 279 8.59 -7.59 -7.11
N LEU A 280 9.58 -8.10 -6.35
CA LEU A 280 10.92 -7.53 -6.32
C LEU A 280 11.59 -7.62 -7.69
N LEU A 281 11.54 -8.81 -8.33
CA LEU A 281 12.13 -9.03 -9.66
C LEU A 281 11.46 -8.19 -10.74
N MET A 282 10.13 -8.13 -10.77
CA MET A 282 9.40 -7.31 -11.75
C MET A 282 9.69 -5.83 -11.57
N THR A 283 9.74 -5.34 -10.32
CA THR A 283 10.06 -3.93 -10.03
C THR A 283 11.50 -3.61 -10.44
N PHE A 284 12.44 -4.49 -10.12
CA PHE A 284 13.84 -4.35 -10.52
C PHE A 284 13.98 -4.30 -12.03
N ALA A 285 13.40 -5.27 -12.75
CA ALA A 285 13.50 -5.36 -14.20
C ALA A 285 12.90 -4.14 -14.92
N LEU A 286 11.70 -3.70 -14.45
CA LEU A 286 11.05 -2.54 -15.06
C LEU A 286 11.82 -1.24 -14.79
N LEU A 287 12.34 -1.03 -13.58
CA LEU A 287 13.18 0.12 -13.27
C LEU A 287 14.50 0.11 -14.05
N PHE A 288 15.15 -1.06 -14.14
CA PHE A 288 16.36 -1.23 -14.93
C PHE A 288 16.17 -0.83 -16.40
N TYR A 289 15.00 -1.19 -16.96
CA TYR A 289 14.61 -0.78 -18.30
C TYR A 289 14.32 0.71 -18.41
N LEU A 290 13.48 1.25 -17.52
CA LEU A 290 13.05 2.66 -17.54
C LEU A 290 14.20 3.65 -17.29
N GLU A 291 15.14 3.31 -16.42
CA GLU A 291 16.37 4.09 -16.20
C GLU A 291 17.40 3.91 -17.35
N ARG A 292 17.06 3.15 -18.39
CA ARG A 292 17.92 2.86 -19.55
C ARG A 292 19.28 2.27 -19.17
N LEU A 293 19.33 1.47 -18.09
CA LEU A 293 20.59 0.85 -17.64
C LEU A 293 21.08 -0.23 -18.60
N HIS A 294 20.19 -0.82 -19.40
CA HIS A 294 20.50 -1.78 -20.44
C HIS A 294 21.36 -1.20 -21.59
N HIS A 295 21.43 0.14 -21.71
CA HIS A 295 22.34 0.83 -22.65
C HIS A 295 23.65 1.26 -21.97
N THR A 296 23.89 0.90 -20.73
CA THR A 296 25.07 1.30 -19.97
C THR A 296 26.00 0.11 -19.72
N ARG A 297 27.26 0.39 -19.35
CA ARG A 297 28.23 -0.65 -18.97
C ARG A 297 27.78 -1.47 -17.73
N LEU A 298 26.75 -1.02 -17.00
CA LEU A 298 26.19 -1.73 -15.85
C LEU A 298 25.41 -3.00 -16.24
N ILE A 299 25.03 -3.16 -17.51
CA ILE A 299 24.35 -4.38 -17.97
C ILE A 299 25.20 -5.63 -17.72
N LEU A 300 26.50 -5.55 -17.99
CA LEU A 300 27.41 -6.69 -17.86
C LEU A 300 27.52 -7.19 -16.39
N PRO A 301 27.88 -6.34 -15.40
CA PRO A 301 27.93 -6.78 -14.00
C PRO A 301 26.58 -7.24 -13.46
N VAL A 302 25.45 -6.66 -13.92
CA VAL A 302 24.12 -7.11 -13.51
C VAL A 302 23.81 -8.49 -14.07
N ILE A 303 24.11 -8.75 -15.36
CA ILE A 303 23.92 -10.08 -15.95
C ILE A 303 24.82 -11.12 -15.26
N LEU A 304 26.12 -10.82 -15.13
CA LEU A 304 27.07 -11.73 -14.47
C LEU A 304 26.69 -11.99 -13.01
N GLY A 305 26.30 -10.94 -12.27
CA GLY A 305 25.80 -11.06 -10.91
C GLY A 305 24.53 -11.89 -10.81
N SER A 306 23.57 -11.68 -11.71
CA SER A 306 22.33 -12.47 -11.78
C SER A 306 22.60 -13.93 -12.11
N MET A 307 23.51 -14.20 -13.03
CA MET A 307 23.95 -15.57 -13.37
C MET A 307 24.67 -16.23 -12.19
N ALA A 308 25.55 -15.51 -11.51
CA ALA A 308 26.24 -16.02 -10.31
C ALA A 308 25.24 -16.34 -9.19
N VAL A 309 24.33 -15.42 -8.85
CA VAL A 309 23.29 -15.62 -7.84
C VAL A 309 22.36 -16.77 -8.24
N GLY A 310 21.91 -16.81 -9.52
CA GLY A 310 21.09 -17.90 -10.04
C GLY A 310 21.80 -19.25 -9.99
N GLY A 311 23.06 -19.30 -10.42
CA GLY A 311 23.89 -20.50 -10.36
C GLY A 311 24.13 -20.99 -8.93
N LEU A 312 24.44 -20.08 -7.99
CA LEU A 312 24.56 -20.42 -6.58
C LEU A 312 23.22 -20.90 -5.99
N ALA A 313 22.11 -20.28 -6.37
CA ALA A 313 20.78 -20.71 -5.95
C ALA A 313 20.47 -22.12 -6.47
N LEU A 314 20.83 -22.46 -7.72
CA LEU A 314 20.64 -23.80 -8.27
C LEU A 314 21.51 -24.85 -7.55
N LEU A 315 22.79 -24.53 -7.27
CA LEU A 315 23.74 -25.48 -6.67
C LEU A 315 23.52 -25.70 -5.18
N PHE A 316 23.10 -24.66 -4.46
CA PHE A 316 23.04 -24.68 -3.00
C PHE A 316 21.62 -24.55 -2.43
N ALA A 317 20.56 -24.51 -3.28
CA ALA A 317 19.19 -24.33 -2.83
C ALA A 317 18.79 -25.30 -1.74
N ALA A 318 19.12 -26.58 -1.87
CA ALA A 318 18.80 -27.62 -0.88
C ALA A 318 19.46 -27.42 0.50
N ARG A 319 20.50 -26.58 0.59
CA ARG A 319 21.19 -26.25 1.84
C ARG A 319 20.69 -24.98 2.51
N LEU A 320 19.85 -24.20 1.83
CA LEU A 320 19.27 -22.98 2.35
C LEU A 320 18.17 -23.30 3.39
N PRO A 321 17.84 -22.37 4.29
CA PRO A 321 16.68 -22.52 5.16
C PRO A 321 15.40 -22.83 4.38
N LEU A 322 14.53 -23.68 4.90
CA LEU A 322 13.30 -24.14 4.23
C LEU A 322 12.42 -22.99 3.75
N THR A 323 12.37 -21.89 4.51
CA THR A 323 11.61 -20.67 4.13
C THR A 323 12.17 -20.03 2.86
N VAL A 324 13.50 -19.93 2.74
CA VAL A 324 14.16 -19.40 1.54
C VAL A 324 13.93 -20.34 0.35
N GLN A 325 14.07 -21.66 0.56
CA GLN A 325 13.77 -22.66 -0.46
C GLN A 325 12.35 -22.51 -0.98
N ARG A 326 11.37 -22.28 -0.09
CA ARG A 326 10.00 -22.05 -0.46
C ARG A 326 9.81 -20.76 -1.28
N SER A 327 10.54 -19.68 -0.95
CA SER A 327 10.53 -18.45 -1.78
C SER A 327 11.06 -18.70 -3.17
N LEU A 328 12.08 -19.56 -3.30
CA LEU A 328 12.69 -19.95 -4.58
C LEU A 328 11.85 -20.96 -5.38
N ALA A 329 10.83 -21.58 -4.80
CA ALA A 329 9.98 -22.58 -5.45
C ALA A 329 9.19 -22.06 -6.68
N VAL A 330 9.24 -20.76 -6.97
CA VAL A 330 8.70 -20.17 -8.19
C VAL A 330 9.65 -20.39 -9.40
N LEU A 331 10.93 -20.64 -9.13
CA LEU A 331 11.92 -20.85 -10.19
C LEU A 331 11.92 -22.32 -10.65
N PRO A 332 11.95 -22.58 -11.96
CA PRO A 332 12.01 -23.95 -12.49
C PRO A 332 13.37 -24.59 -12.22
N TYR A 333 13.41 -25.92 -12.23
CA TYR A 333 14.63 -26.74 -12.18
C TYR A 333 15.48 -26.65 -10.91
N ILE A 334 14.97 -26.02 -9.82
CA ILE A 334 15.67 -25.95 -8.54
C ILE A 334 15.40 -27.23 -7.73
N GLN A 335 16.45 -27.84 -7.20
CA GLN A 335 16.35 -28.93 -6.22
C GLN A 335 16.04 -28.36 -4.85
N LEU A 336 14.82 -28.62 -4.36
CA LEU A 336 14.33 -28.15 -3.08
C LEU A 336 14.05 -29.35 -2.18
N ASP A 337 14.13 -29.12 -0.88
CA ASP A 337 13.65 -30.05 0.12
C ASP A 337 12.18 -30.42 -0.15
N PRO A 338 11.79 -31.71 -0.02
CA PRO A 338 10.42 -32.15 -0.24
C PRO A 338 9.36 -31.38 0.56
N VAL A 339 9.68 -30.98 1.80
CA VAL A 339 8.79 -30.20 2.68
C VAL A 339 8.53 -28.81 2.08
N ALA A 340 9.58 -28.11 1.62
CA ALA A 340 9.46 -26.79 1.01
C ALA A 340 8.66 -26.85 -0.30
N ARG A 341 8.90 -27.88 -1.12
CA ARG A 341 8.18 -28.12 -2.38
C ARG A 341 6.71 -28.42 -2.12
N MET A 342 6.43 -29.35 -1.21
CA MET A 342 5.06 -29.73 -0.84
C MET A 342 4.26 -28.54 -0.30
N SER A 343 4.85 -27.74 0.62
CA SER A 343 4.21 -26.53 1.14
C SER A 343 3.91 -25.49 0.04
N ALA A 344 4.77 -25.41 -0.98
CA ALA A 344 4.53 -24.55 -2.13
C ALA A 344 3.41 -25.08 -3.05
N GLN A 345 3.38 -26.39 -3.33
CA GLN A 345 2.38 -27.04 -4.16
C GLN A 345 1.00 -26.97 -3.54
N VAL A 346 0.84 -27.40 -2.29
CA VAL A 346 -0.45 -27.37 -1.57
C VAL A 346 -1.10 -25.98 -1.65
N THR A 347 -0.29 -24.92 -1.48
CA THR A 347 -0.82 -23.56 -1.57
C THR A 347 -1.23 -23.16 -3.00
N SER A 348 -0.61 -23.74 -4.03
CA SER A 348 -0.98 -23.47 -5.44
C SER A 348 -2.21 -24.27 -5.84
N ASP A 349 -2.24 -25.56 -5.50
CA ASP A 349 -3.33 -26.46 -5.84
C ASP A 349 -4.64 -26.03 -5.19
N TRP A 350 -4.57 -25.60 -3.92
CA TRP A 350 -5.71 -25.01 -3.21
C TRP A 350 -6.28 -23.79 -3.93
N ARG A 351 -5.42 -22.88 -4.46
CA ARG A 351 -5.92 -21.73 -5.22
C ARG A 351 -6.60 -22.12 -6.51
N VAL A 352 -6.00 -23.07 -7.24
CA VAL A 352 -6.58 -23.57 -8.50
C VAL A 352 -7.94 -24.21 -8.22
N GLN A 353 -8.04 -25.04 -7.18
CA GLN A 353 -9.30 -25.65 -6.76
C GLN A 353 -10.34 -24.56 -6.44
N MET A 354 -10.00 -23.59 -5.60
CA MET A 354 -10.89 -22.49 -5.24
C MET A 354 -11.36 -21.71 -6.48
N TRP A 355 -10.48 -21.46 -7.45
CA TRP A 355 -10.89 -20.77 -8.68
C TRP A 355 -11.84 -21.61 -9.52
N HIS A 356 -11.59 -22.93 -9.61
CA HIS A 356 -12.49 -23.85 -10.29
C HIS A 356 -13.89 -23.84 -9.67
N ASP A 357 -13.98 -23.77 -8.34
CA ASP A 357 -15.25 -23.79 -7.61
C ASP A 357 -15.99 -22.42 -7.71
N VAL A 358 -15.25 -21.33 -7.82
CA VAL A 358 -15.81 -19.96 -7.83
C VAL A 358 -16.14 -19.45 -9.24
N MET A 359 -15.41 -19.86 -10.29
CA MET A 359 -15.67 -19.39 -11.67
C MET A 359 -17.09 -19.66 -12.18
N PRO A 360 -17.72 -20.82 -11.90
CA PRO A 360 -19.11 -21.09 -12.32
C PRO A 360 -20.14 -20.13 -11.70
N LEU A 361 -19.80 -19.44 -10.61
CA LEU A 361 -20.69 -18.46 -9.97
C LEU A 361 -20.72 -17.10 -10.69
N ILE A 362 -19.75 -16.81 -11.55
CA ILE A 362 -19.64 -15.52 -12.23
C ILE A 362 -20.92 -15.13 -13.00
N PRO A 363 -21.54 -16.00 -13.83
CA PRO A 363 -22.74 -15.64 -14.56
C PRO A 363 -23.90 -15.22 -13.63
N GLN A 364 -24.05 -15.88 -12.47
CA GLN A 364 -25.10 -15.59 -11.50
C GLN A 364 -24.96 -14.18 -10.91
N TYR A 365 -23.72 -13.73 -10.65
CA TYR A 365 -23.44 -12.45 -9.98
C TYR A 365 -22.95 -11.36 -10.96
N LEU A 366 -23.03 -11.60 -12.28
CA LEU A 366 -22.41 -10.74 -13.27
C LEU A 366 -22.96 -9.30 -13.27
N LEU A 367 -24.27 -9.11 -13.04
CA LEU A 367 -24.89 -7.77 -13.13
C LEU A 367 -24.76 -6.98 -11.82
N VAL A 368 -25.16 -7.57 -10.70
CA VAL A 368 -25.27 -6.86 -9.41
C VAL A 368 -24.06 -7.10 -8.51
N GLY A 369 -23.43 -8.27 -8.67
CA GLY A 369 -22.41 -8.76 -7.74
C GLY A 369 -23.01 -9.49 -6.53
N LYS A 370 -22.18 -10.32 -5.87
CA LYS A 370 -22.52 -11.03 -4.62
C LYS A 370 -22.46 -10.08 -3.39
N GLY A 371 -21.65 -9.03 -3.46
CA GLY A 371 -21.27 -8.23 -2.29
C GLY A 371 -20.37 -9.00 -1.33
N TYR A 372 -20.26 -8.49 -0.09
CA TYR A 372 -19.49 -9.11 1.00
C TYR A 372 -20.39 -9.62 2.15
N SER A 373 -21.68 -9.75 1.94
CA SER A 373 -22.59 -10.28 2.94
C SER A 373 -22.45 -11.80 3.05
N PHE A 374 -22.68 -12.33 4.27
CA PHE A 374 -22.72 -13.75 4.55
C PHE A 374 -24.08 -14.12 5.11
N SER A 375 -24.63 -15.21 4.63
CA SER A 375 -25.79 -15.85 5.27
C SER A 375 -25.37 -16.60 6.54
N GLY A 376 -26.32 -16.87 7.46
CA GLY A 376 -26.03 -17.67 8.65
C GLY A 376 -25.56 -19.11 8.33
N ALA A 377 -26.00 -19.68 7.20
CA ALA A 377 -25.56 -20.99 6.73
C ALA A 377 -24.09 -20.97 6.24
N GLU A 378 -23.72 -19.98 5.47
CA GLU A 378 -22.33 -19.74 5.02
C GLU A 378 -21.39 -19.51 6.21
N GLN A 379 -21.88 -18.83 7.26
CA GLN A 379 -21.11 -18.65 8.48
C GLN A 379 -20.89 -19.96 9.25
N ALA A 380 -21.86 -20.85 9.30
CA ALA A 380 -21.71 -22.16 9.92
C ALA A 380 -20.68 -23.04 9.17
N GLN A 381 -20.58 -22.89 7.83
CA GLN A 381 -19.53 -23.52 7.03
C GLN A 381 -18.14 -22.90 7.30
N LEU A 382 -18.04 -21.58 7.49
CA LEU A 382 -16.79 -20.90 7.86
C LEU A 382 -16.15 -21.46 9.15
N VAL A 383 -16.98 -21.88 10.10
CA VAL A 383 -16.53 -22.45 11.38
C VAL A 383 -16.08 -23.93 11.20
N LYS A 384 -16.67 -24.66 10.25
CA LYS A 384 -16.38 -26.08 10.03
C LYS A 384 -15.19 -26.31 9.09
N ASP A 385 -14.98 -25.42 8.13
CA ASP A 385 -14.01 -25.64 7.06
C ASP A 385 -13.07 -24.42 6.92
N SER A 386 -11.83 -24.57 7.40
CA SER A 386 -10.83 -23.51 7.34
C SER A 386 -10.39 -23.18 5.90
N LEU A 387 -10.62 -24.07 4.94
CA LEU A 387 -10.33 -23.86 3.52
C LEU A 387 -11.44 -23.05 2.86
N GLY A 388 -12.71 -23.33 3.16
CA GLY A 388 -13.86 -22.56 2.68
C GLY A 388 -13.95 -21.15 3.26
N SER A 389 -13.23 -20.86 4.36
CA SER A 389 -13.28 -19.54 5.00
C SER A 389 -12.80 -18.40 4.11
N THR A 390 -11.77 -18.61 3.29
CA THR A 390 -11.20 -17.62 2.38
C THR A 390 -12.09 -17.36 1.17
N GLU A 391 -12.70 -18.41 0.64
CA GLU A 391 -13.64 -18.36 -0.47
C GLU A 391 -14.91 -17.60 -0.09
N LEU A 392 -15.55 -17.98 1.00
CA LEU A 392 -16.71 -17.28 1.54
C LEU A 392 -16.39 -15.84 1.90
N ALA A 393 -15.20 -15.58 2.42
CA ALA A 393 -14.74 -14.23 2.69
C ALA A 393 -14.56 -13.37 1.43
N GLY A 394 -14.63 -13.92 0.21
CA GLY A 394 -14.44 -13.18 -1.04
C GLY A 394 -12.97 -12.78 -1.26
N ASP A 395 -12.02 -13.53 -0.70
CA ASP A 395 -10.59 -13.40 -0.95
C ASP A 395 -10.10 -14.58 -1.79
N TYR A 396 -10.29 -14.48 -3.09
CA TYR A 396 -10.00 -15.55 -4.04
C TYR A 396 -8.52 -15.62 -4.44
N HIS A 397 -7.65 -14.82 -3.84
CA HIS A 397 -6.23 -14.71 -4.21
C HIS A 397 -6.01 -14.52 -5.72
N ASN A 398 -6.99 -13.93 -6.38
CA ASN A 398 -7.03 -13.62 -7.81
C ASN A 398 -7.72 -12.27 -7.97
N GLY A 399 -6.97 -11.24 -8.37
CA GLY A 399 -7.45 -9.87 -8.43
C GLY A 399 -8.74 -9.70 -9.23
N PRO A 400 -8.80 -10.13 -10.50
CA PRO A 400 -10.01 -10.07 -11.30
C PRO A 400 -11.24 -10.72 -10.64
N LEU A 401 -11.10 -11.89 -10.05
CA LEU A 401 -12.20 -12.57 -9.35
C LEU A 401 -12.68 -11.80 -8.12
N THR A 402 -11.76 -11.16 -7.38
CA THR A 402 -12.11 -10.33 -6.20
C THR A 402 -12.81 -9.02 -6.55
N VAL A 403 -12.93 -8.69 -7.83
CA VAL A 403 -13.69 -7.53 -8.32
C VAL A 403 -15.01 -7.99 -8.94
N ILE A 404 -14.95 -8.94 -9.89
CA ILE A 404 -16.12 -9.32 -10.70
C ILE A 404 -17.19 -10.04 -9.87
N LEU A 405 -16.81 -10.92 -8.95
CA LEU A 405 -17.77 -11.63 -8.12
C LEU A 405 -18.49 -10.70 -7.12
N PRO A 406 -17.79 -9.87 -6.32
CA PRO A 406 -18.46 -8.98 -5.39
C PRO A 406 -19.22 -7.83 -6.05
N PHE A 407 -18.76 -7.30 -7.21
CA PHE A 407 -19.29 -6.03 -7.76
C PHE A 407 -19.77 -6.13 -9.21
N GLY A 408 -19.76 -7.32 -9.79
CA GLY A 408 -20.22 -7.58 -11.14
C GLY A 408 -19.43 -6.84 -12.22
N ILE A 409 -20.04 -6.76 -13.40
CA ILE A 409 -19.41 -6.16 -14.58
C ILE A 409 -19.19 -4.65 -14.42
N PHE A 410 -20.11 -3.93 -13.77
CA PHE A 410 -19.97 -2.50 -13.53
C PHE A 410 -18.79 -2.17 -12.60
N GLY A 411 -18.61 -2.97 -11.54
CA GLY A 411 -17.44 -2.85 -10.66
C GLY A 411 -16.13 -3.12 -11.41
N SER A 412 -16.13 -4.14 -12.28
CA SER A 412 -14.96 -4.50 -13.09
C SER A 412 -14.61 -3.39 -14.10
N ILE A 413 -15.58 -2.84 -14.82
CA ILE A 413 -15.37 -1.72 -15.75
C ILE A 413 -14.85 -0.49 -14.99
N ALA A 414 -15.48 -0.14 -13.87
CA ALA A 414 -15.07 1.01 -13.06
C ALA A 414 -13.63 0.86 -12.53
N PHE A 415 -13.26 -0.34 -12.09
CA PHE A 415 -11.93 -0.61 -11.58
C PHE A 415 -10.86 -0.60 -12.68
N ILE A 416 -11.13 -1.21 -13.84
CA ILE A 416 -10.24 -1.14 -15.00
C ILE A 416 -10.04 0.33 -15.43
N TRP A 417 -11.11 1.12 -15.48
CA TRP A 417 -11.02 2.54 -15.78
C TRP A 417 -10.15 3.28 -14.77
N LEU A 418 -10.31 2.98 -13.47
CA LEU A 418 -9.46 3.54 -12.40
C LEU A 418 -7.98 3.18 -12.59
N LEU A 419 -7.66 1.91 -12.89
CA LEU A 419 -6.29 1.46 -13.10
C LEU A 419 -5.64 2.13 -14.32
N VAL A 420 -6.36 2.22 -15.44
CA VAL A 420 -5.88 2.90 -16.66
C VAL A 420 -5.67 4.39 -16.42
N ALA A 421 -6.60 5.04 -15.73
CA ALA A 421 -6.45 6.45 -15.35
C ALA A 421 -5.25 6.64 -14.40
N GLY A 422 -5.07 5.73 -13.46
CA GLY A 422 -3.93 5.71 -12.54
C GLY A 422 -2.60 5.59 -13.27
N ILE A 423 -2.46 4.61 -14.16
CA ILE A 423 -1.25 4.43 -14.99
C ILE A 423 -0.94 5.71 -15.78
N ARG A 424 -1.95 6.33 -16.40
CA ARG A 424 -1.78 7.60 -17.14
C ARG A 424 -1.27 8.71 -16.23
N VAL A 425 -1.80 8.87 -15.04
CA VAL A 425 -1.39 9.90 -14.08
C VAL A 425 0.05 9.70 -13.63
N VAL A 426 0.43 8.50 -13.16
CA VAL A 426 1.80 8.25 -12.72
C VAL A 426 2.79 8.32 -13.88
N TYR A 427 2.38 7.96 -15.11
CA TYR A 427 3.17 8.14 -16.33
C TYR A 427 3.41 9.62 -16.66
N HIS A 428 2.36 10.46 -16.61
CA HIS A 428 2.49 11.90 -16.81
C HIS A 428 3.43 12.54 -15.76
N ASN A 429 3.31 12.14 -14.50
CA ASN A 429 4.18 12.62 -13.43
C ASN A 429 5.64 12.14 -13.62
N TYR A 430 5.86 10.94 -14.16
CA TYR A 430 7.18 10.47 -14.55
C TYR A 430 7.77 11.29 -15.71
N GLN A 431 6.99 11.55 -16.76
CA GLN A 431 7.44 12.22 -17.98
C GLN A 431 7.65 13.74 -17.80
N PHE A 432 6.74 14.39 -17.09
CA PHE A 432 6.63 15.86 -17.04
C PHE A 432 6.75 16.43 -15.62
N GLY A 433 7.00 15.59 -14.61
CA GLY A 433 7.19 16.00 -13.24
C GLY A 433 8.47 16.76 -13.03
N ASP A 434 8.62 17.36 -11.84
CA ASP A 434 9.80 18.10 -11.45
C ASP A 434 11.05 17.18 -11.51
N PRO A 435 12.11 17.55 -12.23
CA PRO A 435 13.36 16.78 -12.30
C PRO A 435 13.97 16.44 -10.94
N ALA A 436 13.75 17.30 -9.92
CA ALA A 436 14.20 17.04 -8.56
C ALA A 436 13.60 15.77 -7.96
N TYR A 437 12.44 15.32 -8.46
CA TYR A 437 11.74 14.09 -8.00
C TYR A 437 11.79 12.96 -9.01
N HIS A 438 12.70 13.03 -9.99
CA HIS A 438 12.77 12.06 -11.08
C HIS A 438 12.85 10.61 -10.56
N ASN A 439 13.72 10.31 -9.60
CA ASN A 439 13.85 8.96 -9.03
C ASN A 439 12.56 8.49 -8.35
N ILE A 440 11.88 9.39 -7.64
CA ILE A 440 10.60 9.09 -6.99
C ILE A 440 9.52 8.83 -8.05
N ASN A 441 9.42 9.69 -9.06
CA ASN A 441 8.39 9.57 -10.09
C ASN A 441 8.56 8.31 -10.95
N ILE A 442 9.80 7.99 -11.36
CA ILE A 442 10.07 6.76 -12.13
C ILE A 442 9.78 5.51 -11.29
N PHE A 443 10.14 5.54 -9.99
CA PHE A 443 9.85 4.44 -9.08
C PHE A 443 8.33 4.26 -8.87
N LEU A 444 7.58 5.34 -8.59
CA LEU A 444 6.13 5.27 -8.39
C LEU A 444 5.41 4.77 -9.65
N PHE A 445 5.87 5.19 -10.84
CA PHE A 445 5.33 4.67 -12.10
C PHE A 445 5.61 3.18 -12.25
N ALA A 446 6.87 2.77 -12.10
CA ALA A 446 7.26 1.37 -12.25
C ALA A 446 6.54 0.47 -11.24
N TYR A 447 6.54 0.86 -9.97
CA TYR A 447 5.91 0.08 -8.91
C TYR A 447 4.39 -0.01 -9.07
N PHE A 448 3.73 1.07 -9.49
CA PHE A 448 2.30 1.06 -9.78
C PHE A 448 1.96 0.08 -10.91
N VAL A 449 2.71 0.11 -12.02
CA VAL A 449 2.52 -0.80 -13.15
C VAL A 449 2.75 -2.25 -12.72
N VAL A 450 3.83 -2.52 -11.97
CA VAL A 450 4.11 -3.86 -11.44
C VAL A 450 2.98 -4.34 -10.54
N LYS A 451 2.47 -3.48 -9.64
CA LYS A 451 1.35 -3.85 -8.78
C LYS A 451 0.07 -4.15 -9.57
N VAL A 452 -0.20 -3.43 -10.67
CA VAL A 452 -1.32 -3.74 -11.57
C VAL A 452 -1.16 -5.10 -12.23
N ILE A 453 0.02 -5.37 -12.81
CA ILE A 453 0.30 -6.67 -13.44
C ILE A 453 0.20 -7.79 -12.39
N PHE A 454 0.81 -7.60 -11.24
CA PHE A 454 0.82 -8.56 -10.15
C PHE A 454 -0.61 -8.88 -9.65
N PHE A 455 -1.45 -7.86 -9.48
CA PHE A 455 -2.86 -7.99 -9.11
C PHE A 455 -3.63 -8.83 -10.13
N CYS A 456 -3.39 -8.60 -11.41
CA CYS A 456 -4.12 -9.30 -12.48
C CYS A 456 -3.63 -10.74 -12.72
N THR A 457 -2.35 -11.06 -12.42
CA THR A 457 -1.73 -12.31 -12.90
C THR A 457 -1.22 -13.24 -11.81
N VAL A 458 -0.80 -12.72 -10.66
CA VAL A 458 -0.11 -13.50 -9.62
C VAL A 458 -0.92 -13.65 -8.36
N PHE A 459 -1.33 -12.52 -7.81
CA PHE A 459 -2.08 -12.45 -6.55
C PHE A 459 -2.75 -11.09 -6.42
N GLY A 460 -4.04 -11.09 -6.08
CA GLY A 460 -4.77 -9.87 -5.81
C GLY A 460 -5.94 -10.11 -4.88
N SER A 461 -6.17 -9.15 -3.99
CA SER A 461 -7.35 -9.05 -3.14
C SER A 461 -7.83 -7.61 -3.18
N PHE A 462 -9.01 -7.37 -3.75
CA PHE A 462 -9.50 -6.01 -4.04
C PHE A 462 -9.51 -5.11 -2.79
N ALA A 463 -10.02 -5.63 -1.65
CA ALA A 463 -10.14 -4.83 -0.43
C ALA A 463 -8.78 -4.41 0.16
N THR A 464 -7.72 -5.19 -0.08
CA THR A 464 -6.36 -4.87 0.43
C THR A 464 -5.50 -4.14 -0.60
N ASP A 465 -5.69 -4.40 -1.90
CA ASP A 465 -4.89 -3.77 -2.96
C ASP A 465 -5.44 -2.40 -3.39
N LEU A 466 -6.76 -2.14 -3.28
CA LEU A 466 -7.32 -0.82 -3.57
C LEU A 466 -6.69 0.30 -2.72
N PRO A 467 -6.52 0.15 -1.37
CA PRO A 467 -5.77 1.12 -0.58
C PRO A 467 -4.36 1.36 -1.11
N MET A 468 -3.63 0.30 -1.52
CA MET A 468 -2.28 0.44 -2.08
C MET A 468 -2.29 1.26 -3.38
N PHE A 469 -3.21 0.98 -4.33
CA PHE A 469 -3.35 1.75 -5.56
C PHE A 469 -3.68 3.21 -5.28
N LEU A 470 -4.65 3.46 -4.40
CA LEU A 470 -5.07 4.82 -4.05
C LEU A 470 -3.99 5.58 -3.28
N GLY A 471 -3.25 4.91 -2.39
CA GLY A 471 -2.12 5.47 -1.68
C GLY A 471 -0.99 5.90 -2.63
N LEU A 472 -0.60 5.03 -3.57
CA LEU A 472 0.43 5.34 -4.57
C LEU A 472 0.01 6.50 -5.49
N LEU A 473 -1.24 6.52 -5.95
CA LEU A 473 -1.78 7.61 -6.76
C LEU A 473 -1.84 8.92 -5.97
N GLY A 474 -2.36 8.88 -4.74
CA GLY A 474 -2.42 10.03 -3.86
C GLY A 474 -1.03 10.61 -3.57
N LEU A 475 -0.06 9.73 -3.27
CA LEU A 475 1.33 10.11 -3.05
C LEU A 475 1.94 10.78 -4.29
N SER A 476 1.79 10.18 -5.48
CA SER A 476 2.31 10.72 -6.74
C SER A 476 1.73 12.09 -7.05
N ILE A 477 0.41 12.28 -6.90
CA ILE A 477 -0.29 13.55 -7.13
C ILE A 477 0.17 14.59 -6.11
N SER A 478 0.30 14.22 -4.83
CA SER A 478 0.69 15.14 -3.76
C SER A 478 2.16 15.57 -3.86
N VAL A 479 3.07 14.69 -4.28
CA VAL A 479 4.49 15.01 -4.56
C VAL A 479 4.61 16.05 -5.68
N ASN A 480 3.89 15.84 -6.78
CA ASN A 480 3.99 16.71 -7.96
C ASN A 480 3.08 17.94 -7.90
N GLY A 481 2.22 18.06 -6.87
CA GLY A 481 1.26 19.16 -6.76
C GLY A 481 0.14 19.09 -7.80
N GLY A 482 -0.21 17.87 -8.25
CA GLY A 482 -1.22 17.60 -9.26
C GLY A 482 -0.75 16.59 -10.30
N VAL A 483 -1.42 16.56 -11.44
CA VAL A 483 -0.99 15.80 -12.62
C VAL A 483 -0.11 16.70 -13.46
N ALA A 484 1.16 16.33 -13.61
CA ALA A 484 2.14 17.10 -14.40
C ALA A 484 1.70 17.16 -15.88
N LYS A 485 1.93 18.30 -16.49
CA LYS A 485 1.58 18.55 -17.90
C LYS A 485 2.84 18.91 -18.68
N PRO A 486 2.91 18.59 -19.98
CA PRO A 486 4.00 19.09 -20.82
C PRO A 486 4.08 20.61 -20.72
N VAL A 487 5.27 21.13 -20.44
CA VAL A 487 5.53 22.57 -20.49
C VAL A 487 5.61 22.93 -21.97
N PHE A 488 4.63 23.67 -22.44
CA PHE A 488 4.65 24.23 -23.79
C PHE A 488 5.72 25.34 -23.80
N VAL A 489 6.92 25.03 -24.24
CA VAL A 489 7.92 26.04 -24.54
C VAL A 489 7.48 26.64 -25.89
N PRO A 490 7.04 27.90 -25.93
CA PRO A 490 6.73 28.54 -27.21
C PRO A 490 7.99 28.50 -28.06
N GLN A 491 7.94 27.85 -29.20
CA GLN A 491 9.07 27.92 -30.13
C GLN A 491 9.28 29.39 -30.43
N PRO A 492 10.53 29.90 -30.35
CA PRO A 492 10.83 31.28 -30.74
C PRO A 492 10.29 31.45 -32.17
N LYS A 493 9.37 32.41 -32.35
CA LYS A 493 8.92 32.80 -33.69
C LYS A 493 10.17 33.12 -34.47
N ILE A 494 10.55 32.29 -35.42
CA ILE A 494 11.59 32.63 -36.39
C ILE A 494 11.05 33.82 -37.15
N VAL A 495 11.45 35.01 -36.74
CA VAL A 495 11.19 36.25 -37.47
C VAL A 495 12.09 36.19 -38.68
N PHE A 496 11.53 35.71 -39.80
CA PHE A 496 12.21 35.88 -41.08
C PHE A 496 12.30 37.40 -41.34
N ASN A 497 13.46 37.99 -40.99
CA ASN A 497 13.81 39.31 -41.49
C ASN A 497 13.90 39.20 -43.00
N ARG A 498 12.83 39.65 -43.69
CA ARG A 498 12.90 39.91 -45.13
C ARG A 498 14.03 40.87 -45.35
N PHE A 499 15.17 40.38 -45.80
CA PHE A 499 16.22 41.20 -46.32
C PHE A 499 15.58 42.13 -47.36
N LYS A 500 15.45 43.41 -47.02
CA LYS A 500 15.17 44.48 -48.01
C LYS A 500 16.38 44.54 -48.90
N LEU A 501 16.30 43.93 -50.08
CA LEU A 501 17.21 44.19 -51.18
C LEU A 501 17.13 45.66 -51.49
N HIS A 502 18.17 46.46 -51.12
CA HIS A 502 18.33 47.82 -51.64
C HIS A 502 18.58 47.72 -53.12
N PRO A 503 17.82 48.45 -53.99
CA PRO A 503 18.15 48.53 -55.41
C PRO A 503 19.49 49.31 -55.53
N SER A 504 20.49 48.64 -56.08
CA SER A 504 21.78 49.28 -56.46
C SER A 504 21.47 50.40 -57.48
N ALA A 505 21.76 51.66 -57.10
CA ALA A 505 21.71 52.81 -58.00
C ALA A 505 22.82 52.62 -59.05
N HIS A 506 22.43 52.37 -60.31
CA HIS A 506 23.28 52.52 -61.46
C HIS A 506 23.72 53.99 -61.57
N ARG A 507 24.97 54.33 -61.42
CA ARG A 507 25.54 55.56 -61.90
C ARG A 507 25.84 55.41 -63.40
N PRO A 508 25.37 56.36 -64.28
CA PRO A 508 25.84 56.40 -65.66
C PRO A 508 27.24 56.96 -65.71
N VAL A 509 28.13 56.21 -66.36
CA VAL A 509 29.44 56.74 -66.80
C VAL A 509 29.17 57.57 -68.06
N GLY A 510 29.32 58.85 -68.01
CA GLY A 510 29.32 59.75 -69.18
C GLY A 510 30.71 60.16 -69.59
N ALA A 511 30.96 60.03 -70.84
CA ALA A 511 31.95 60.58 -71.82
C ALA A 511 33.22 61.25 -71.26
#